data_e053264711801cd850d434eaefccf3af
#
_entry.id   e053264711801cd850d434eaefccf3af
#
_cell.length_a   1.000
_cell.length_b   1.000
_cell.length_c   1.000
_cell.angle_alpha   90.00
_cell.angle_beta   90.00
_cell.angle_gamma   90.00
#
_symmetry.space_group_name_H-M   'P 1'
#
loop_
_entity.id
_entity.type
_entity.pdbx_description
1 polymer ?
#
loop_
_entity_poly.entity_id
_entity_poly.type
_entity_poly.pdbx_seq_one_letter_code
_entity_poly.pdbx_strand_id
1 'polypeptide(L)'
;MQICVDHCGLPEKRDADYFQMWRKAIGDMAKAPNITMKISGLGMCDNLWTIDSLRPWILSCIEIFGTSRVVFGSNWPVDRMYSSYPDIVSAYRTIVGGFTPAEQLAMLSGNAERLFRI
;
A
#
# COMPACT_ATOMS: atom_id res chain seq x y z
N MET A 1 8.10 3.87 19.80
CA MET A 1 7.45 2.65 19.28
C MET A 1 7.11 2.87 17.81
N GLN A 2 7.42 1.90 16.96
CA GLN A 2 7.04 1.93 15.55
C GLN A 2 5.70 1.23 15.37
N ILE A 3 4.82 1.80 14.57
CA ILE A 3 3.49 1.27 14.29
C ILE A 3 3.39 1.03 12.78
N CYS A 4 2.97 -0.15 12.38
CA CYS A 4 2.68 -0.48 10.99
C CYS A 4 1.16 -0.65 10.82
N VAL A 5 0.55 0.18 9.99
CA VAL A 5 -0.87 0.08 9.68
C VAL A 5 -1.05 -0.86 8.50
N ASP A 6 -1.78 -1.93 8.71
CA ASP A 6 -2.01 -2.96 7.69
C ASP A 6 -3.06 -2.54 6.64
N HIS A 7 -2.89 -3.06 5.44
CA HIS A 7 -3.90 -3.07 4.38
C HIS A 7 -4.42 -1.68 3.99
N CYS A 8 -3.53 -0.69 3.95
CA CYS A 8 -3.91 0.69 3.61
C CYS A 8 -4.99 1.26 4.54
N GLY A 9 -5.08 0.77 5.81
CA GLY A 9 -6.14 1.14 6.72
C GLY A 9 -7.49 0.48 6.37
N LEU A 10 -7.47 -0.58 5.57
CA LEU A 10 -8.63 -1.39 5.15
C LEU A 10 -9.76 -0.54 4.55
N PRO A 11 -9.56 0.10 3.39
CA PRO A 11 -10.64 0.84 2.72
C PRO A 11 -11.70 -0.14 2.19
N GLU A 12 -12.91 -0.09 2.76
CA GLU A 12 -13.96 -1.07 2.48
C GLU A 12 -14.82 -0.74 1.26
N LYS A 13 -14.80 0.51 0.80
CA LYS A 13 -15.62 0.99 -0.32
C LYS A 13 -14.76 1.67 -1.37
N ARG A 14 -15.29 1.84 -2.57
CA ARG A 14 -14.58 2.39 -3.73
C ARG A 14 -15.23 3.63 -4.34
N ASP A 15 -16.31 4.17 -3.72
CA ASP A 15 -16.93 5.39 -4.21
C ASP A 15 -16.07 6.64 -3.91
N ALA A 16 -16.36 7.73 -4.63
CA ALA A 16 -15.55 8.95 -4.58
C ALA A 16 -15.58 9.63 -3.20
N ASP A 17 -16.73 9.65 -2.54
CA ASP A 17 -16.86 10.27 -1.21
C ASP A 17 -16.09 9.48 -0.17
N TYR A 18 -16.18 8.16 -0.22
CA TYR A 18 -15.41 7.28 0.66
C TYR A 18 -13.90 7.45 0.44
N PHE A 19 -13.47 7.56 -0.81
CA PHE A 19 -12.06 7.78 -1.15
C PHE A 19 -11.52 9.05 -0.50
N GLN A 20 -12.26 10.15 -0.58
CA GLN A 20 -11.83 11.41 0.04
C GLN A 20 -11.78 11.33 1.57
N MET A 21 -12.77 10.70 2.19
CA MET A 21 -12.79 10.47 3.63
C MET A 21 -11.60 9.61 4.08
N TRP A 22 -11.31 8.54 3.34
CA TRP A 22 -10.19 7.65 3.61
C TRP A 22 -8.85 8.38 3.46
N ARG A 23 -8.67 9.17 2.39
CA ARG A 23 -7.47 9.99 2.21
C ARG A 23 -7.22 10.92 3.39
N LYS A 24 -8.27 11.57 3.86
CA LYS A 24 -8.18 12.45 5.02
C LYS A 24 -7.77 11.68 6.27
N ALA A 25 -8.38 10.52 6.50
CA ALA A 25 -8.10 9.69 7.67
C ALA A 25 -6.65 9.21 7.70
N ILE A 26 -6.12 8.69 6.58
CA ILE A 26 -4.72 8.26 6.53
C ILE A 26 -3.76 9.46 6.59
N GLY A 27 -4.19 10.62 6.07
CA GLY A 27 -3.43 11.87 6.20
C GLY A 27 -3.26 12.30 7.66
N ASP A 28 -4.31 12.16 8.45
CA ASP A 28 -4.23 12.43 9.90
C ASP A 28 -3.28 11.43 10.61
N MET A 29 -3.33 10.15 10.25
CA MET A 29 -2.38 9.15 10.76
C MET A 29 -0.93 9.48 10.39
N ALA A 30 -0.69 9.97 9.18
CA ALA A 30 0.65 10.27 8.69
C ALA A 30 1.33 11.42 9.44
N LYS A 31 0.58 12.24 10.16
CA LYS A 31 1.14 13.29 11.01
C LYS A 31 1.98 12.72 12.16
N ALA A 32 1.75 11.49 12.57
CA ALA A 32 2.58 10.81 13.54
C ALA A 32 3.78 10.17 12.83
N PRO A 33 5.03 10.61 13.11
CA PRO A 33 6.20 10.16 12.33
C PRO A 33 6.58 8.71 12.56
N ASN A 34 6.05 8.08 13.59
CA ASN A 34 6.32 6.67 13.94
C ASN A 34 5.33 5.69 13.27
N ILE A 35 4.47 6.16 12.37
CA ILE A 35 3.53 5.29 11.65
C ILE A 35 4.05 5.04 10.24
N THR A 36 4.10 3.77 9.86
CA THR A 36 4.38 3.29 8.49
C THR A 36 3.12 2.64 7.93
N MET A 37 2.82 2.90 6.66
CA MET A 37 1.67 2.31 5.98
C MET A 37 2.10 1.06 5.23
N LYS A 38 1.39 -0.05 5.44
CA LYS A 38 1.59 -1.27 4.66
C LYS A 38 0.55 -1.34 3.55
N ILE A 39 1.03 -1.32 2.34
CA ILE A 39 0.21 -1.45 1.13
C ILE A 39 0.03 -2.93 0.84
N SER A 40 -1.14 -3.45 1.15
CA SER A 40 -1.47 -4.87 1.03
C SER A 40 -2.97 -5.07 1.12
N GLY A 41 -3.45 -6.24 0.76
CA GLY A 41 -4.81 -6.70 1.04
C GLY A 41 -5.93 -5.94 0.35
N LEU A 42 -5.64 -5.11 -0.65
CA LEU A 42 -6.66 -4.33 -1.36
C LEU A 42 -7.65 -5.21 -2.13
N GLY A 43 -7.25 -6.41 -2.52
CA GLY A 43 -8.13 -7.37 -3.18
C GLY A 43 -9.29 -7.86 -2.32
N MET A 44 -9.18 -7.78 -0.99
CA MET A 44 -10.25 -8.21 -0.10
C MET A 44 -11.54 -7.38 -0.26
N CYS A 45 -11.41 -6.12 -0.62
CA CYS A 45 -12.55 -5.21 -0.83
C CYS A 45 -12.66 -4.76 -2.29
N ASP A 46 -11.90 -5.34 -3.19
CA ASP A 46 -11.91 -5.13 -4.63
C ASP A 46 -11.53 -6.45 -5.31
N ASN A 47 -12.41 -7.43 -5.23
CA ASN A 47 -12.11 -8.82 -5.60
C ASN A 47 -11.72 -9.00 -7.06
N LEU A 48 -12.18 -8.13 -7.95
CA LEU A 48 -11.85 -8.14 -9.39
C LEU A 48 -10.90 -6.99 -9.75
N TRP A 49 -9.99 -6.69 -8.85
CA TRP A 49 -9.08 -5.56 -9.01
C TRP A 49 -8.33 -5.59 -10.34
N THR A 50 -8.01 -4.39 -10.82
CA THR A 50 -7.09 -4.16 -11.94
C THR A 50 -5.97 -3.23 -11.46
N ILE A 51 -4.90 -3.12 -12.25
CA ILE A 51 -3.84 -2.14 -11.96
C ILE A 51 -4.44 -0.74 -11.81
N ASP A 52 -5.36 -0.37 -12.71
CA ASP A 52 -6.00 0.95 -12.67
C ASP A 52 -6.91 1.14 -11.45
N SER A 53 -7.59 0.08 -10.98
CA SER A 53 -8.42 0.18 -9.77
C SER A 53 -7.59 0.32 -8.51
N LEU A 54 -6.42 -0.32 -8.44
CA LEU A 54 -5.51 -0.23 -7.29
C LEU A 54 -4.73 1.08 -7.26
N ARG A 55 -4.40 1.62 -8.42
CA ARG A 55 -3.48 2.75 -8.56
C ARG A 55 -3.78 3.95 -7.67
N PRO A 56 -5.01 4.50 -7.64
CA PRO A 56 -5.28 5.69 -6.82
C PRO A 56 -5.09 5.44 -5.32
N TRP A 57 -5.39 4.24 -4.84
CA TRP A 57 -5.23 3.87 -3.43
C TRP A 57 -3.76 3.75 -3.06
N ILE A 58 -2.99 3.07 -3.88
CA ILE A 58 -1.56 2.88 -3.67
C ILE A 58 -0.80 4.20 -3.77
N LEU A 59 -1.05 4.97 -4.83
CA LEU A 59 -0.37 6.25 -5.01
C LEU A 59 -0.74 7.26 -3.92
N SER A 60 -1.97 7.22 -3.41
CA SER A 60 -2.37 8.06 -2.27
C SER A 60 -1.57 7.73 -1.01
N CYS A 61 -1.38 6.44 -0.71
CA CYS A 61 -0.57 6.03 0.43
C CYS A 61 0.87 6.55 0.29
N ILE A 62 1.45 6.43 -0.89
CA ILE A 62 2.83 6.88 -1.13
C ILE A 62 2.93 8.40 -1.05
N GLU A 63 1.98 9.12 -1.64
CA GLU A 63 1.94 10.59 -1.59
C GLU A 63 1.85 11.09 -0.15
N ILE A 64 1.00 10.48 0.66
CA ILE A 64 0.68 10.94 2.02
C ILE A 64 1.79 10.55 3.01
N PHE A 65 2.30 9.32 2.95
CA PHE A 65 3.32 8.84 3.90
C PHE A 65 4.75 9.07 3.41
N GLY A 66 4.95 9.24 2.11
CA GLY A 66 6.28 9.34 1.49
C GLY A 66 6.89 7.96 1.25
N THR A 67 7.92 7.93 0.39
CA THR A 67 8.55 6.68 -0.06
C THR A 67 9.34 5.96 1.03
N SER A 68 9.64 6.62 2.16
CA SER A 68 10.36 6.01 3.28
C SER A 68 9.46 5.40 4.34
N ARG A 69 8.16 5.69 4.32
CA ARG A 69 7.21 5.18 5.32
C ARG A 69 6.07 4.36 4.70
N VAL A 70 6.34 3.71 3.58
CA VAL A 70 5.45 2.68 3.03
C VAL A 70 6.22 1.38 2.85
N VAL A 71 5.52 0.27 3.07
CA VAL A 71 6.00 -1.07 2.77
C VAL A 71 4.93 -1.79 1.97
N PHE A 72 5.34 -2.76 1.17
CA PHE A 72 4.40 -3.58 0.39
C PHE A 72 4.29 -4.97 0.99
N GLY A 73 3.10 -5.54 0.91
CA GLY A 73 2.84 -6.92 1.30
C GLY A 73 1.88 -7.57 0.32
N SER A 74 1.99 -8.88 0.16
CA SER A 74 1.14 -9.66 -0.74
C SER A 74 -0.19 -10.06 -0.13
N ASN A 75 -0.30 -10.02 1.19
CA ASN A 75 -1.41 -10.61 1.94
C ASN A 75 -1.60 -12.11 1.63
N TRP A 76 -0.52 -12.77 1.25
CA TRP A 76 -0.55 -14.18 0.89
C TRP A 76 -0.57 -15.05 2.16
N PRO A 77 -1.37 -16.13 2.25
CA PRO A 77 -2.16 -16.73 1.15
C PRO A 77 -3.60 -16.22 0.99
N VAL A 78 -4.06 -15.25 1.78
CA VAL A 78 -5.46 -14.78 1.73
C VAL A 78 -5.82 -14.27 0.33
N ASP A 79 -5.00 -13.43 -0.25
CA ASP A 79 -5.25 -12.82 -1.56
C ASP A 79 -5.13 -13.80 -2.73
N ARG A 80 -4.74 -15.06 -2.47
CA ARG A 80 -4.79 -16.12 -3.48
C ARG A 80 -6.20 -16.30 -4.06
N MET A 81 -7.21 -15.92 -3.32
CA MET A 81 -8.60 -15.96 -3.80
C MET A 81 -8.88 -14.94 -4.90
N TYR A 82 -8.08 -13.90 -5.04
CA TYR A 82 -8.36 -12.77 -5.91
C TYR A 82 -7.37 -12.59 -7.06
N SER A 83 -6.20 -13.20 -6.98
CA SER A 83 -5.18 -13.15 -8.03
C SER A 83 -4.11 -14.21 -7.80
N SER A 84 -3.21 -14.36 -8.79
CA SER A 84 -1.96 -15.08 -8.56
C SER A 84 -0.95 -14.20 -7.82
N TYR A 85 0.01 -14.83 -7.14
CA TYR A 85 1.11 -14.12 -6.48
C TYR A 85 1.94 -13.29 -7.48
N PRO A 86 2.35 -13.84 -8.65
CA PRO A 86 3.07 -13.04 -9.63
C PRO A 86 2.27 -11.82 -10.12
N ASP A 87 0.96 -11.93 -10.26
CA ASP A 87 0.13 -10.83 -10.75
C ASP A 87 0.12 -9.66 -9.77
N ILE A 88 -0.06 -9.90 -8.46
CA ILE A 88 -0.07 -8.80 -7.50
C ILE A 88 1.31 -8.15 -7.37
N VAL A 89 2.38 -8.92 -7.40
CA VAL A 89 3.75 -8.38 -7.37
C VAL A 89 4.02 -7.55 -8.62
N SER A 90 3.62 -8.05 -9.79
CA SER A 90 3.76 -7.32 -11.06
C SER A 90 2.96 -6.02 -11.06
N ALA A 91 1.74 -6.04 -10.51
CA ALA A 91 0.91 -4.84 -10.38
C ALA A 91 1.60 -3.78 -9.50
N TYR A 92 2.14 -4.17 -8.36
CA TYR A 92 2.89 -3.26 -7.49
C TYR A 92 4.07 -2.63 -8.23
N ARG A 93 4.88 -3.45 -8.91
CA ARG A 93 6.03 -2.96 -9.67
C ARG A 93 5.63 -1.98 -10.76
N THR A 94 4.53 -2.25 -11.44
CA THR A 94 4.00 -1.36 -12.50
C THR A 94 3.59 -0.02 -11.90
N ILE A 95 2.87 -0.04 -10.79
CA ILE A 95 2.35 1.19 -10.16
C ILE A 95 3.49 2.07 -9.64
N VAL A 96 4.53 1.48 -9.05
CA VAL A 96 5.68 2.25 -8.55
C VAL A 96 6.73 2.55 -9.61
N GLY A 97 6.52 2.14 -10.86
CA GLY A 97 7.49 2.27 -11.95
C GLY A 97 7.86 3.71 -12.31
N GLY A 98 7.06 4.70 -11.92
CA GLY A 98 7.37 6.11 -12.12
C GLY A 98 8.31 6.72 -11.07
N PHE A 99 8.61 6.00 -10.00
CA PHE A 99 9.55 6.45 -8.96
C PHE A 99 10.99 6.08 -9.34
N THR A 100 11.97 6.68 -8.66
CA THR A 100 13.39 6.36 -8.90
C THR A 100 13.70 4.92 -8.51
N PRO A 101 14.74 4.28 -9.08
CA PRO A 101 15.13 2.93 -8.66
C PRO A 101 15.40 2.81 -7.15
N ALA A 102 16.00 3.82 -6.53
CA ALA A 102 16.25 3.84 -5.09
C ALA A 102 14.95 3.89 -4.28
N GLU A 103 13.98 4.68 -4.71
CA GLU A 103 12.67 4.77 -4.08
C GLU A 103 11.88 3.45 -4.23
N GLN A 104 11.92 2.84 -5.41
CA GLN A 104 11.29 1.54 -5.64
C GLN A 104 11.89 0.46 -4.74
N LEU A 105 13.22 0.41 -4.63
CA LEU A 105 13.90 -0.55 -3.75
C LEU A 105 13.53 -0.32 -2.28
N ALA A 106 13.47 0.94 -1.84
CA ALA A 106 13.08 1.28 -0.47
C ALA A 106 11.67 0.77 -0.17
N MET A 107 10.70 1.07 -1.04
CA MET A 107 9.30 0.69 -0.83
C MET A 107 9.07 -0.82 -0.90
N LEU A 108 9.76 -1.51 -1.82
CA LEU A 108 9.54 -2.95 -2.06
C LEU A 108 10.35 -3.85 -1.13
N SER A 109 11.41 -3.36 -0.49
CA SER A 109 12.21 -4.18 0.44
C SER A 109 12.89 -3.40 1.56
N GLY A 110 13.64 -2.35 1.26
CA GLY A 110 14.51 -1.68 2.23
C GLY A 110 13.78 -1.14 3.47
N ASN A 111 12.61 -0.54 3.28
CA ASN A 111 11.80 -0.03 4.40
C ASN A 111 11.34 -1.16 5.32
N ALA A 112 10.94 -2.30 4.76
CA ALA A 112 10.52 -3.46 5.52
C ALA A 112 11.69 -4.06 6.32
N GLU A 113 12.86 -4.17 5.71
CA GLU A 113 14.06 -4.65 6.38
C GLU A 113 14.38 -3.79 7.62
N ARG A 114 14.32 -2.47 7.47
CA ARG A 114 14.57 -1.52 8.57
C ARG A 114 13.46 -1.60 9.64
N LEU A 115 12.20 -1.59 9.21
CA LEU A 115 11.05 -1.58 10.13
C LEU A 115 10.99 -2.86 10.98
N PHE A 116 11.18 -4.01 10.35
CA PHE A 116 11.08 -5.31 10.99
C PHE A 116 12.43 -5.84 11.48
N ARG A 117 13.52 -5.12 11.27
CA ARG A 117 14.87 -5.47 11.74
C ARG A 117 15.35 -6.84 11.23
N ILE A 118 15.15 -7.06 9.95
CA ILE A 118 15.52 -8.33 9.31
C ILE A 118 16.64 -8.16 8.30
#